data_5a06a61406229ff0357b1f9db74fff2c
#
_entry.id   5a06a61406229ff0357b1f9db74fff2c
#
_cell.length_a   1.000
_cell.length_b   1.000
_cell.length_c   1.000
_cell.angle_alpha   90.00
_cell.angle_beta   90.00
_cell.angle_gamma   90.00
#
_symmetry.space_group_name_H-M   'P 1'
#
loop_
_entity.id
_entity.type
_entity.pdbx_description
1 polymer ?
#
loop_
_entity_poly.entity_id
_entity_poly.type
_entity_poly.pdbx_seq_one_letter_code
_entity_poly.pdbx_strand_id
1 'polypeptide(L)'
;MIQADLDVTVNKEQYLMTTKKLRARNFSNNLPFLILSDKLPEGRVYREFADGRIEHQQVFAVGTKFESKVLGVLSSSQAEQIRKEYGLF
;
A
#
# COMPACT_ATOMS: atom_id res chain seq x y z
N MET A 1 -13.27 7.03 -23.42
CA MET A 1 -14.18 5.99 -23.08
C MET A 1 -15.09 6.34 -21.95
N ILE A 2 -16.36 6.31 -22.25
CA ILE A 2 -17.40 6.63 -21.30
C ILE A 2 -17.40 5.67 -20.12
N GLN A 3 -17.03 4.42 -20.37
CA GLN A 3 -17.00 3.42 -19.33
C GLN A 3 -15.98 3.68 -18.23
N ALA A 4 -14.92 4.39 -18.54
CA ALA A 4 -13.94 4.72 -17.52
C ALA A 4 -14.57 5.58 -16.43
N ASP A 5 -15.43 6.52 -16.81
CA ASP A 5 -16.11 7.37 -15.83
C ASP A 5 -17.08 6.59 -14.98
N LEU A 6 -17.83 5.69 -15.62
CA LEU A 6 -18.77 4.82 -14.90
C LEU A 6 -18.03 3.91 -13.94
N ASP A 7 -16.93 3.35 -14.38
CA ASP A 7 -16.13 2.46 -13.55
C ASP A 7 -15.61 3.17 -12.32
N VAL A 8 -15.12 4.38 -12.48
CA VAL A 8 -14.65 5.17 -11.34
C VAL A 8 -15.78 5.43 -10.35
N THR A 9 -16.97 5.72 -10.85
CA THR A 9 -18.09 6.04 -9.98
C THR A 9 -18.65 4.81 -9.28
N VAL A 10 -18.82 3.72 -10.02
CA VAL A 10 -19.47 2.51 -9.52
C VAL A 10 -18.53 1.70 -8.65
N ASN A 11 -17.23 1.74 -8.93
CA ASN A 11 -16.28 0.77 -8.41
C ASN A 11 -15.52 1.21 -7.18
N LYS A 12 -15.95 2.27 -6.51
CA LYS A 12 -15.28 2.67 -5.28
C LYS A 12 -15.32 1.57 -4.23
N GLU A 13 -16.49 0.96 -4.03
CA GLU A 13 -16.62 -0.16 -3.12
C GLU A 13 -15.89 -1.40 -3.61
N GLN A 14 -15.97 -1.67 -4.92
CA GLN A 14 -15.25 -2.79 -5.52
C GLN A 14 -13.75 -2.59 -5.41
N TYR A 15 -13.28 -1.37 -5.57
CA TYR A 15 -11.87 -1.05 -5.39
C TYR A 15 -11.42 -1.39 -3.97
N LEU A 16 -12.18 -1.00 -2.97
CA LEU A 16 -11.87 -1.32 -1.57
C LEU A 16 -11.88 -2.82 -1.30
N MET A 17 -12.86 -3.53 -1.86
CA MET A 17 -12.91 -4.99 -1.74
C MET A 17 -11.73 -5.66 -2.42
N THR A 18 -11.37 -5.18 -3.60
CA THR A 18 -10.21 -5.70 -4.33
C THR A 18 -8.93 -5.47 -3.55
N THR A 19 -8.78 -4.28 -2.97
CA THR A 19 -7.63 -3.95 -2.13
C THR A 19 -7.54 -4.88 -0.94
N LYS A 20 -8.66 -5.14 -0.26
CA LYS A 20 -8.68 -6.06 0.88
C LYS A 20 -8.30 -7.48 0.47
N LYS A 21 -8.79 -7.94 -0.68
CA LYS A 21 -8.45 -9.28 -1.20
C LYS A 21 -6.98 -9.38 -1.54
N LEU A 22 -6.42 -8.38 -2.22
CA LEU A 22 -5.01 -8.36 -2.57
C LEU A 22 -4.14 -8.36 -1.32
N ARG A 23 -4.52 -7.56 -0.33
CA ARG A 23 -3.81 -7.48 0.93
C ARG A 23 -3.80 -8.83 1.65
N ALA A 24 -4.96 -9.46 1.76
CA ALA A 24 -5.09 -10.78 2.38
C ALA A 24 -4.29 -11.84 1.62
N ARG A 25 -4.34 -11.79 0.30
CA ARG A 25 -3.60 -12.73 -0.54
C ARG A 25 -2.09 -12.56 -0.37
N ASN A 26 -1.61 -11.32 -0.33
CA ASN A 26 -0.20 -11.06 -0.11
C ASN A 26 0.23 -11.61 1.25
N PHE A 27 -0.54 -11.35 2.29
CA PHE A 27 -0.21 -11.83 3.64
C PHE A 27 -0.22 -13.35 3.72
N SER A 28 -1.17 -14.02 3.07
CA SER A 28 -1.20 -15.48 3.07
C SER A 28 -0.01 -16.08 2.32
N ASN A 29 0.58 -15.33 1.39
CA ASN A 29 1.80 -15.74 0.69
C ASN A 29 3.08 -15.19 1.34
N ASN A 30 2.96 -14.64 2.54
CA ASN A 30 4.07 -14.03 3.26
C ASN A 30 4.75 -12.90 2.48
N LEU A 31 3.96 -12.16 1.73
CA LEU A 31 4.42 -11.00 0.96
C LEU A 31 3.88 -9.71 1.58
N PRO A 32 4.66 -8.63 1.52
CA PRO A 32 4.18 -7.35 2.00
C PRO A 32 3.11 -6.76 1.08
N PHE A 33 2.28 -5.90 1.64
CA PHE A 33 1.29 -5.13 0.90
C PHE A 33 1.80 -3.70 0.73
N LEU A 34 1.85 -3.23 -0.51
CA LEU A 34 2.35 -1.91 -0.86
C LEU A 34 1.27 -0.86 -0.68
N ILE A 35 1.56 0.17 0.10
CA ILE A 35 0.68 1.32 0.31
C ILE A 35 1.32 2.52 -0.35
N LEU A 36 0.69 3.01 -1.43
CA LEU A 36 1.14 4.19 -2.14
C LEU A 36 0.43 5.40 -1.56
N SER A 37 1.18 6.47 -1.30
CA SER A 37 0.65 7.69 -0.75
C SER A 37 1.20 8.88 -1.50
N ASP A 38 0.32 9.76 -1.95
CA ASP A 38 0.70 11.02 -2.58
C ASP A 38 1.22 12.05 -1.56
N LYS A 39 1.07 11.78 -0.29
CA LYS A 39 1.60 12.61 0.79
C LYS A 39 3.08 12.38 1.03
N LEU A 40 3.61 11.27 0.53
CA LEU A 40 5.02 10.96 0.65
C LEU A 40 5.80 11.57 -0.51
N PRO A 41 7.09 11.93 -0.30
CA PRO A 41 7.95 12.34 -1.40
C PRO A 41 8.05 11.25 -2.46
N GLU A 42 8.40 11.66 -3.67
CA GLU A 42 8.55 10.74 -4.78
C GLU A 42 9.52 9.61 -4.44
N GLY A 43 9.14 8.40 -4.81
CA GLY A 43 9.95 7.21 -4.56
C GLY A 43 9.80 6.62 -3.18
N ARG A 44 9.00 7.21 -2.31
CA ARG A 44 8.76 6.67 -0.98
C ARG A 44 7.42 5.98 -0.90
N VAL A 45 7.41 4.86 -0.18
CA VAL A 45 6.21 4.02 -0.03
C VAL A 45 6.14 3.48 1.39
N TYR A 46 4.97 3.01 1.77
CA TYR A 46 4.81 2.17 2.96
C TYR A 46 4.65 0.72 2.52
N ARG A 47 5.24 -0.20 3.28
CA ARG A 47 5.01 -1.64 3.10
C ARG A 47 4.48 -2.21 4.39
N GLU A 48 3.33 -2.83 4.29
CA GLU A 48 2.67 -3.47 5.41
C GLU A 48 2.95 -4.97 5.36
N PHE A 49 3.28 -5.55 6.52
CA PHE A 49 3.61 -6.95 6.64
C PHE A 49 2.52 -7.70 7.42
N ALA A 50 2.46 -9.00 7.24
CA ALA A 50 1.45 -9.85 7.88
C ALA A 50 1.51 -9.81 9.40
N ASP A 51 2.66 -9.49 9.97
CA ASP A 51 2.83 -9.35 11.41
C ASP A 51 2.31 -8.03 11.99
N GLY A 52 1.77 -7.17 11.13
CA GLY A 52 1.24 -5.87 11.52
C GLY A 52 2.21 -4.71 11.40
N ARG A 53 3.46 -4.98 11.10
CA ARG A 53 4.48 -3.95 10.94
C ARG A 53 4.24 -3.19 9.64
N ILE A 54 4.41 -1.86 9.68
CA ILE A 54 4.46 -1.03 8.48
C ILE A 54 5.82 -0.35 8.44
N GLU A 55 6.51 -0.51 7.33
CA GLU A 55 7.82 0.10 7.09
C GLU A 55 7.69 1.23 6.09
N HIS A 56 8.41 2.32 6.36
CA HIS A 56 8.59 3.41 5.43
C HIS A 56 9.86 3.12 4.63
N GLN A 57 9.74 3.05 3.31
CA GLN A 57 10.84 2.64 2.45
C GLN A 57 11.05 3.61 1.31
N GLN A 58 12.29 3.74 0.88
CA GLN A 58 12.66 4.46 -0.34
C GLN A 58 12.87 3.44 -1.44
N VAL A 59 12.17 3.59 -2.56
CA VAL A 59 12.36 2.77 -3.74
C VAL A 59 13.24 3.53 -4.72
N PHE A 60 14.20 2.85 -5.30
CA PHE A 60 15.12 3.46 -6.26
C PHE A 60 15.51 2.46 -7.35
N ALA A 61 15.90 2.99 -8.49
CA ALA A 61 16.31 2.17 -9.63
C ALA A 61 17.80 1.89 -9.59
N VAL A 62 18.17 0.63 -9.80
CA VAL A 62 19.56 0.21 -9.96
C VAL A 62 19.64 -0.57 -11.26
N GLY A 63 20.14 0.09 -12.31
CA GLY A 63 20.10 -0.50 -13.64
C GLY A 63 18.67 -0.72 -14.10
N THR A 64 18.32 -1.96 -14.43
CA THR A 64 16.96 -2.34 -14.84
C THR A 64 16.10 -2.85 -13.70
N LYS A 65 16.61 -2.84 -12.49
CA LYS A 65 15.90 -3.37 -11.32
C LYS A 65 15.53 -2.24 -10.38
N PHE A 66 14.53 -2.50 -9.55
CA PHE A 66 14.17 -1.61 -8.45
C PHE A 66 14.60 -2.25 -7.14
N GLU A 67 15.17 -1.44 -6.27
CA GLU A 67 15.53 -1.84 -4.92
C GLU A 67 14.84 -0.92 -3.92
N SER A 68 14.77 -1.34 -2.67
CA SER A 68 14.17 -0.54 -1.62
C SER A 68 15.07 -0.51 -0.39
N LYS A 69 15.05 0.63 0.30
CA LYS A 69 15.79 0.82 1.53
C LYS A 69 14.80 1.18 2.62
N VAL A 70 14.88 0.50 3.76
CA VAL A 70 14.02 0.80 4.90
C VAL A 70 14.52 2.10 5.54
N LEU A 71 13.62 3.07 5.62
CA LEU A 71 13.91 4.36 6.28
C LEU A 71 13.49 4.34 7.74
N GLY A 72 12.49 3.55 8.07
CA GLY A 72 12.02 3.43 9.45
C GLY A 72 10.84 2.49 9.54
N VAL A 73 10.50 2.12 10.77
CA VAL A 73 9.34 1.31 11.08
C VAL A 73 8.37 2.18 11.86
N LEU A 74 7.11 2.21 11.44
CA LEU A 74 6.10 3.02 12.11
C LEU A 74 5.79 2.44 13.48
N SER A 75 5.50 3.34 14.44
CA SER A 75 4.97 2.92 15.72
C SER A 75 3.58 2.30 15.54
N SER A 76 3.09 1.59 16.54
CA SER A 76 1.76 0.97 16.49
C SER A 76 0.67 1.99 16.20
N SER A 77 0.74 3.16 16.82
CA SER A 77 -0.27 4.20 16.60
C SER A 77 -0.17 4.83 15.22
N GLN A 78 1.04 5.02 14.71
CA GLN A 78 1.23 5.53 13.35
C GLN A 78 0.75 4.52 12.31
N ALA A 79 1.05 3.25 12.50
CA ALA A 79 0.60 2.19 11.61
C ALA A 79 -0.93 2.10 11.59
N GLU A 80 -1.56 2.20 12.75
CA GLU A 80 -3.01 2.20 12.86
C GLU A 80 -3.62 3.39 12.13
N GLN A 81 -3.03 4.55 12.26
CA GLN A 81 -3.50 5.75 11.56
C GLN A 81 -3.40 5.60 10.05
N ILE A 82 -2.33 5.02 9.55
CA ILE A 82 -2.18 4.74 8.12
C ILE A 82 -3.25 3.77 7.65
N ARG A 83 -3.52 2.69 8.39
CA ARG A 83 -4.59 1.76 8.05
C ARG A 83 -5.94 2.44 7.99
N LYS A 84 -6.22 3.31 8.94
CA LYS A 84 -7.46 4.08 8.98
C LYS A 84 -7.58 5.02 7.79
N GLU A 85 -6.51 5.73 7.48
CA GLU A 85 -6.47 6.70 6.40
C GLU A 85 -6.71 6.06 5.04
N TYR A 86 -6.20 4.86 4.83
CA TYR A 86 -6.32 4.14 3.56
C TYR A 86 -7.38 3.04 3.56
N GLY A 87 -8.22 2.99 4.59
CA GLY A 87 -9.34 2.06 4.63
C GLY A 87 -8.93 0.60 4.72
N LEU A 88 -7.86 0.29 5.43
CA LEU A 88 -7.30 -1.05 5.51
C LEU A 88 -7.75 -1.85 6.73
N PHE A 89 -8.82 -1.45 7.37
CA PHE A 89 -9.40 -2.21 8.47
C PHE A 89 -10.44 -3.20 7.98
#